data_53e4c99f310e6c3c6cd70fb31b3b27c3
#
_entry.id   53e4c99f310e6c3c6cd70fb31b3b27c3
#
_cell.length_a   1.000
_cell.length_b   1.000
_cell.length_c   1.000
_cell.angle_alpha   90.00
_cell.angle_beta   90.00
_cell.angle_gamma   90.00
#
_symmetry.space_group_name_H-M   'P 1'
#
loop_
_entity.id
_entity.type
_entity.pdbx_description
1 polymer ?
#
loop_
_entity_poly.entity_id
_entity_poly.type
_entity_poly.pdbx_seq_one_letter_code
_entity_poly.pdbx_strand_id
1 'polypeptide(L)'
;MATSGNFVQLHNHTHYSLLDGASKIPDLVRRAKELNMPAVGITDHGNMHGAYEMWSTAVKEGVKPIIGIEAYVTPETARQDQTRVSWDTNWNPDIDPQHRRRNPNDVSGGGLITHLTMWAETDEGLVNLMKASTDANLEGRVMRYPRMDKEILAKYSKGIIASSGCPSGIIQTRLLLGQFDEALRAAGELQDIFGRDNFYIEFMDHGLKIEKQVTDGLLDIAKKLNAPLLATNDSHYVRAEDAGSQDAMLCINSGSTLDEPGRFKFDGTGYYLKSAEEMRELFKDIPEACDNTLEIAERCNVMFDDHEDGAFMPQFDCPEGWDETSLFLKKVEEGLERRYDGHPPIEVLKQADYECGVICQMQFCGYFLVVADYINWAKSHGVMVGPGRGSAAGAMVAYAMGITELDPIKHGLIFERFLNPERVSLPDIDVDFDPDGRGRVLDYVGDKYGRDKVAQCVIYGTIKTKQALKDSARIMGYEFSMGERITKALPPAQTGGKDIPLHDIFEPSSKRYAEAREFRELYDSDPDVKRVTDEACLLYTSPSPRD
;
A
#
# COMPACT_ATOMS: atom_id res chain seq x y z
N MET A 1 7.74 32.11 -6.81
CA MET A 1 7.33 33.03 -5.72
C MET A 1 6.15 32.37 -5.02
N ALA A 2 6.35 31.89 -3.79
CA ALA A 2 5.26 31.35 -2.99
C ALA A 2 4.23 32.48 -2.79
N THR A 3 2.99 32.26 -3.22
CA THR A 3 1.91 33.20 -2.94
C THR A 3 1.62 33.14 -1.44
N SER A 4 1.85 34.26 -0.75
CA SER A 4 1.51 34.39 0.67
C SER A 4 0.03 34.02 0.88
N GLY A 5 -0.23 32.87 1.49
CA GLY A 5 -1.58 32.36 1.71
C GLY A 5 -1.86 30.93 1.25
N ASN A 6 -0.92 30.26 0.58
CA ASN A 6 -1.06 28.86 0.18
C ASN A 6 -0.45 27.88 1.21
N PHE A 7 -0.78 26.60 1.13
CA PHE A 7 -0.31 25.54 2.04
C PHE A 7 -0.32 24.19 1.30
N VAL A 8 0.53 23.27 1.70
CA VAL A 8 0.53 21.88 1.19
C VAL A 8 0.39 20.92 2.36
N GLN A 9 -0.62 20.07 2.32
CA GLN A 9 -0.77 18.98 3.28
C GLN A 9 0.21 17.87 2.94
N LEU A 10 1.24 17.70 3.77
CA LEU A 10 2.33 16.75 3.54
C LEU A 10 2.17 15.44 4.31
N HIS A 11 1.59 15.48 5.51
CA HIS A 11 1.39 14.33 6.39
C HIS A 11 -0.08 13.89 6.34
N ASN A 12 -0.36 12.88 5.53
CA ASN A 12 -1.72 12.36 5.35
C ASN A 12 -1.71 10.85 5.23
N HIS A 13 -2.68 10.22 5.87
CA HIS A 13 -2.91 8.78 5.83
C HIS A 13 -4.06 8.44 4.89
N THR A 14 -3.79 7.50 3.98
CA THR A 14 -4.79 6.98 3.06
C THR A 14 -5.39 5.67 3.59
N HIS A 15 -6.30 5.09 2.82
CA HIS A 15 -6.82 3.76 3.13
C HIS A 15 -5.74 2.66 3.11
N TYR A 16 -4.52 2.95 2.62
CA TYR A 16 -3.36 2.05 2.73
C TYR A 16 -2.65 2.12 4.09
N SER A 17 -3.02 3.06 4.97
CA SER A 17 -2.80 2.96 6.43
C SER A 17 -3.88 2.05 7.02
N LEU A 18 -3.78 0.75 6.72
CA LEU A 18 -4.81 -0.29 6.80
C LEU A 18 -5.66 -0.24 8.08
N LEU A 19 -6.96 0.04 7.92
CA LEU A 19 -7.95 0.17 9.00
C LEU A 19 -7.62 1.29 10.03
N ASP A 20 -6.88 2.31 9.58
CA ASP A 20 -6.57 3.51 10.34
C ASP A 20 -6.93 4.77 9.53
N GLY A 21 -6.39 4.93 8.34
CA GLY A 21 -6.77 6.00 7.42
C GLY A 21 -8.04 5.71 6.63
N ALA A 22 -8.95 6.67 6.54
CA ALA A 22 -10.19 6.60 5.77
C ALA A 22 -10.14 7.38 4.44
N SER A 23 -9.02 8.08 4.14
CA SER A 23 -8.87 8.85 2.91
C SER A 23 -8.64 7.94 1.70
N LYS A 24 -9.61 7.82 0.80
CA LYS A 24 -9.38 7.22 -0.50
C LYS A 24 -8.57 8.17 -1.37
N ILE A 25 -7.53 7.68 -2.04
CA ILE A 25 -6.60 8.51 -2.83
C ILE A 25 -7.32 9.42 -3.84
N PRO A 26 -8.30 8.94 -4.65
CA PRO A 26 -9.01 9.83 -5.57
C PRO A 26 -9.78 10.96 -4.88
N ASP A 27 -10.32 10.72 -3.68
CA ASP A 27 -11.07 11.72 -2.91
C ASP A 27 -10.12 12.73 -2.25
N LEU A 28 -8.98 12.26 -1.74
CA LEU A 28 -7.91 13.10 -1.19
C LEU A 28 -7.38 14.08 -2.24
N VAL A 29 -7.03 13.58 -3.43
CA VAL A 29 -6.51 14.40 -4.54
C VAL A 29 -7.57 15.40 -5.02
N ARG A 30 -8.82 14.96 -5.17
CA ARG A 30 -9.93 15.85 -5.57
C ARG A 30 -10.14 16.96 -4.52
N ARG A 31 -10.09 16.63 -3.25
CA ARG A 31 -10.23 17.61 -2.16
C ARG A 31 -9.08 18.60 -2.14
N ALA A 32 -7.84 18.18 -2.34
CA ALA A 32 -6.70 19.08 -2.45
C ALA A 32 -6.88 20.07 -3.62
N LYS A 33 -7.39 19.59 -4.75
CA LYS A 33 -7.72 20.42 -5.91
C LYS A 33 -8.84 21.43 -5.61
N GLU A 34 -9.94 21.00 -4.94
CA GLU A 34 -11.02 21.88 -4.48
C GLU A 34 -10.51 23.00 -3.56
N LEU A 35 -9.54 22.70 -2.72
CA LEU A 35 -8.88 23.63 -1.80
C LEU A 35 -7.76 24.46 -2.47
N ASN A 36 -7.58 24.33 -3.79
CA ASN A 36 -6.54 25.01 -4.58
C ASN A 36 -5.11 24.76 -4.05
N MET A 37 -4.84 23.61 -3.47
CA MET A 37 -3.49 23.21 -3.08
C MET A 37 -2.64 22.89 -4.31
N PRO A 38 -1.40 23.39 -4.41
CA PRO A 38 -0.53 23.09 -5.55
C PRO A 38 -0.02 21.65 -5.57
N ALA A 39 0.01 21.02 -4.38
CA ALA A 39 0.48 19.66 -4.16
C ALA A 39 -0.25 19.02 -2.98
N VAL A 40 -0.15 17.70 -2.85
CA VAL A 40 -0.62 16.96 -1.68
C VAL A 40 0.26 15.74 -1.45
N GLY A 41 0.61 15.47 -0.19
CA GLY A 41 1.44 14.33 0.21
C GLY A 41 0.64 13.13 0.68
N ILE A 42 1.29 11.96 0.67
CA ILE A 42 0.86 10.79 1.44
C ILE A 42 2.02 10.27 2.27
N THR A 43 1.72 9.75 3.46
CA THR A 43 2.69 9.22 4.41
C THR A 43 2.07 8.06 5.19
N ASP A 44 1.64 7.02 4.47
CA ASP A 44 0.98 5.87 5.09
C ASP A 44 1.87 5.14 6.11
N HIS A 45 1.25 4.55 7.12
CA HIS A 45 1.92 3.85 8.20
C HIS A 45 2.76 2.65 7.71
N GLY A 46 4.08 2.76 7.80
CA GLY A 46 5.04 1.68 7.59
C GLY A 46 5.06 1.09 6.17
N ASN A 47 4.39 1.70 5.20
CA ASN A 47 4.33 1.19 3.84
C ASN A 47 4.21 2.29 2.78
N MET A 48 4.46 1.92 1.52
CA MET A 48 4.33 2.78 0.35
C MET A 48 3.35 2.22 -0.69
N HIS A 49 2.36 1.47 -0.23
CA HIS A 49 1.46 0.73 -1.12
C HIS A 49 0.60 1.63 -2.01
N GLY A 50 0.22 2.81 -1.50
CA GLY A 50 -0.54 3.82 -2.24
C GLY A 50 0.30 4.69 -3.17
N ALA A 51 1.63 4.55 -3.21
CA ALA A 51 2.52 5.49 -3.88
C ALA A 51 2.23 5.66 -5.38
N TYR A 52 2.08 4.55 -6.12
CA TYR A 52 1.78 4.59 -7.55
C TYR A 52 0.36 5.12 -7.84
N GLU A 53 -0.65 4.66 -7.08
CA GLU A 53 -2.02 5.15 -7.22
C GLU A 53 -2.09 6.66 -6.95
N MET A 54 -1.38 7.14 -5.92
CA MET A 54 -1.28 8.56 -5.60
C MET A 54 -0.65 9.34 -6.74
N TRP A 55 0.51 8.90 -7.23
CA TRP A 55 1.20 9.56 -8.34
C TRP A 55 0.34 9.63 -9.58
N SER A 56 -0.18 8.50 -10.06
CA SER A 56 -0.97 8.43 -11.29
C SER A 56 -2.28 9.23 -11.20
N THR A 57 -2.96 9.18 -10.05
CA THR A 57 -4.20 9.94 -9.83
C THR A 57 -3.94 11.44 -9.76
N ALA A 58 -2.92 11.86 -9.01
CA ALA A 58 -2.61 13.28 -8.84
C ALA A 58 -2.14 13.93 -10.14
N VAL A 59 -1.27 13.25 -10.90
CA VAL A 59 -0.82 13.70 -12.23
C VAL A 59 -2.02 13.87 -13.18
N LYS A 60 -2.92 12.88 -13.22
CA LYS A 60 -4.15 12.95 -14.04
C LYS A 60 -5.05 14.12 -13.66
N GLU A 61 -5.16 14.44 -12.37
CA GLU A 61 -5.99 15.53 -11.86
C GLU A 61 -5.28 16.91 -11.91
N GLY A 62 -3.99 16.94 -12.25
CA GLY A 62 -3.18 18.16 -12.32
C GLY A 62 -2.79 18.72 -10.95
N VAL A 63 -2.67 17.85 -9.93
CA VAL A 63 -2.15 18.17 -8.60
C VAL A 63 -0.78 17.51 -8.48
N LYS A 64 0.22 18.19 -7.90
CA LYS A 64 1.56 17.62 -7.72
C LYS A 64 1.54 16.56 -6.59
N PRO A 65 1.92 15.29 -6.85
CA PRO A 65 2.03 14.28 -5.80
C PRO A 65 3.32 14.45 -5.01
N ILE A 66 3.24 14.30 -3.69
CA ILE A 66 4.40 14.16 -2.80
C ILE A 66 4.33 12.77 -2.17
N ILE A 67 5.32 11.94 -2.47
CA ILE A 67 5.34 10.53 -2.06
C ILE A 67 6.22 10.39 -0.83
N GLY A 68 5.64 9.86 0.24
CA GLY A 68 6.32 9.65 1.51
C GLY A 68 5.84 8.41 2.25
N ILE A 69 6.30 8.29 3.48
CA ILE A 69 5.98 7.22 4.43
C ILE A 69 6.07 7.77 5.85
N GLU A 70 5.13 7.41 6.71
CA GLU A 70 5.35 7.49 8.15
C GLU A 70 5.91 6.14 8.62
N ALA A 71 7.24 6.09 8.73
CA ALA A 71 7.96 4.88 9.08
C ALA A 71 7.79 4.49 10.55
N TYR A 72 7.68 3.21 10.82
CA TYR A 72 7.90 2.67 12.15
C TYR A 72 9.41 2.57 12.39
N VAL A 73 9.91 3.27 13.40
CA VAL A 73 11.32 3.27 13.77
C VAL A 73 11.50 2.59 15.12
N THR A 74 12.56 1.82 15.27
CA THR A 74 12.87 1.17 16.56
C THR A 74 13.19 2.21 17.63
N PRO A 75 12.81 1.95 18.90
CA PRO A 75 13.09 2.87 20.00
C PRO A 75 14.55 2.74 20.47
N GLU A 76 15.52 3.15 19.60
CA GLU A 76 16.97 3.08 19.81
C GLU A 76 17.52 1.64 19.97
N THR A 77 16.83 0.66 19.41
CA THR A 77 17.27 -0.73 19.36
C THR A 77 17.59 -1.16 17.92
N ALA A 78 18.29 -2.27 17.73
CA ALA A 78 18.42 -2.88 16.40
C ALA A 78 17.05 -3.37 15.90
N ARG A 79 16.83 -3.37 14.58
CA ARG A 79 15.56 -3.77 13.96
C ARG A 79 15.13 -5.21 14.27
N GLN A 80 16.09 -6.11 14.52
CA GLN A 80 15.82 -7.50 14.88
C GLN A 80 15.48 -7.68 16.36
N ASP A 81 15.80 -6.69 17.23
CA ASP A 81 15.54 -6.77 18.66
C ASP A 81 14.04 -6.60 18.94
N GLN A 82 13.42 -7.63 19.52
CA GLN A 82 12.00 -7.65 19.85
C GLN A 82 11.72 -7.24 21.30
N THR A 83 12.75 -6.78 22.02
CA THR A 83 12.61 -6.36 23.42
C THR A 83 11.75 -5.09 23.49
N ARG A 84 10.77 -5.08 24.38
CA ARG A 84 9.96 -3.89 24.64
C ARG A 84 10.76 -2.93 25.51
N VAL A 85 10.92 -1.70 25.00
CA VAL A 85 11.66 -0.64 25.69
C VAL A 85 10.70 0.18 26.55
N SER A 86 11.18 0.68 27.68
CA SER A 86 10.56 1.73 28.47
C SER A 86 11.62 2.77 28.83
N TRP A 87 11.34 4.03 28.54
CA TRP A 87 12.23 5.16 28.85
C TRP A 87 11.90 5.83 30.18
N ASP A 88 10.67 5.62 30.70
CA ASP A 88 10.27 6.09 32.02
C ASP A 88 10.52 4.98 33.06
N THR A 89 11.70 5.04 33.70
CA THR A 89 12.10 4.09 34.76
C THR A 89 11.44 4.38 36.11
N ASN A 90 10.79 5.54 36.27
CA ASN A 90 10.19 6.00 37.52
C ASN A 90 8.66 5.86 37.52
N TRP A 91 8.08 5.31 36.46
CA TRP A 91 6.64 5.14 36.37
C TRP A 91 6.08 4.27 37.49
N ASN A 92 5.11 4.80 38.23
CA ASN A 92 4.41 4.08 39.29
C ASN A 92 2.99 3.72 38.83
N PRO A 93 2.69 2.44 38.59
CA PRO A 93 1.38 1.97 38.16
C PRO A 93 0.26 2.19 39.19
N ASP A 94 0.61 2.46 40.46
CA ASP A 94 -0.39 2.75 41.51
C ASP A 94 -0.98 4.16 41.39
N ILE A 95 -0.31 5.06 40.67
CA ILE A 95 -0.79 6.43 40.39
C ILE A 95 -1.79 6.42 39.22
N ASP A 96 -1.59 5.53 38.24
CA ASP A 96 -2.51 5.35 37.11
C ASP A 96 -2.90 3.87 36.95
N PRO A 97 -4.00 3.45 37.59
CA PRO A 97 -4.46 2.06 37.52
C PRO A 97 -4.90 1.60 36.12
N GLN A 98 -5.19 2.53 35.20
CA GLN A 98 -5.58 2.22 33.84
C GLN A 98 -4.36 1.78 33.00
N HIS A 99 -3.18 2.30 33.33
CA HIS A 99 -1.92 2.03 32.63
C HIS A 99 -0.92 1.27 33.53
N ARG A 100 -1.37 0.22 34.19
CA ARG A 100 -0.62 -0.54 35.23
C ARG A 100 0.78 -1.02 34.83
N ARG A 101 1.12 -1.05 33.57
CA ARG A 101 2.39 -1.59 33.06
C ARG A 101 3.35 -0.55 32.53
N ARG A 102 2.89 0.67 32.15
CA ARG A 102 3.69 1.72 31.48
C ARG A 102 3.06 3.08 31.60
N ASN A 103 3.90 4.13 31.56
CA ASN A 103 3.46 5.48 31.31
C ASN A 103 2.82 5.57 29.90
N PRO A 104 1.58 6.07 29.73
CA PRO A 104 0.94 6.21 28.43
C PRO A 104 1.70 7.16 27.49
N ASN A 105 2.50 8.07 28.02
CA ASN A 105 3.36 8.99 27.25
C ASN A 105 4.73 8.41 26.92
N ASP A 106 5.01 7.16 27.29
CA ASP A 106 6.27 6.49 26.94
C ASP A 106 6.19 5.93 25.48
N VAL A 107 7.17 5.21 25.04
CA VAL A 107 7.35 4.77 23.66
C VAL A 107 6.07 4.18 23.06
N SER A 108 5.66 4.64 21.89
CA SER A 108 4.45 4.17 21.21
C SER A 108 4.52 2.69 20.83
N GLY A 109 3.39 2.10 20.42
CA GLY A 109 3.32 0.67 20.06
C GLY A 109 3.74 -0.27 21.19
N GLY A 110 3.58 0.18 22.44
CA GLY A 110 3.95 -0.63 23.60
C GLY A 110 5.45 -0.88 23.76
N GLY A 111 6.30 0.07 23.33
CA GLY A 111 7.76 0.03 23.46
C GLY A 111 8.47 -0.69 22.32
N LEU A 112 7.82 -0.84 21.19
CA LEU A 112 8.37 -1.51 20.02
C LEU A 112 8.71 -0.57 18.88
N ILE A 113 8.04 0.58 18.80
CA ILE A 113 8.12 1.53 17.69
C ILE A 113 8.07 2.98 18.19
N THR A 114 8.61 3.86 17.37
CA THR A 114 8.33 5.30 17.28
C THR A 114 7.99 5.63 15.84
N HIS A 115 7.52 6.85 15.55
CA HIS A 115 7.17 7.28 14.21
C HIS A 115 8.20 8.27 13.65
N LEU A 116 8.42 8.24 12.34
CA LEU A 116 9.24 9.19 11.61
C LEU A 116 8.63 9.43 10.23
N THR A 117 8.34 10.68 9.89
CA THR A 117 7.77 11.02 8.59
C THR A 117 8.89 11.36 7.60
N MET A 118 8.81 10.79 6.40
CA MET A 118 9.80 10.96 5.35
C MET A 118 9.13 11.13 4.00
N TRP A 119 9.76 11.92 3.10
CA TRP A 119 9.31 12.17 1.73
C TRP A 119 10.45 11.98 0.74
N ALA A 120 10.15 11.45 -0.44
CA ALA A 120 11.08 11.38 -1.54
C ALA A 120 11.26 12.75 -2.19
N GLU A 121 12.45 13.31 -2.15
CA GLU A 121 12.82 14.55 -2.83
C GLU A 121 13.08 14.30 -4.32
N THR A 122 13.70 13.16 -4.64
CA THR A 122 14.16 12.77 -5.97
C THR A 122 13.74 11.34 -6.32
N ASP A 123 13.89 10.94 -7.58
CA ASP A 123 13.68 9.54 -8.00
C ASP A 123 14.60 8.57 -7.26
N GLU A 124 15.86 8.95 -6.97
CA GLU A 124 16.76 8.16 -6.12
C GLU A 124 16.18 8.02 -4.70
N GLY A 125 15.63 9.11 -4.14
CA GLY A 125 14.96 9.09 -2.85
C GLY A 125 13.73 8.18 -2.82
N LEU A 126 12.92 8.18 -3.88
CA LEU A 126 11.79 7.27 -4.02
C LEU A 126 12.24 5.80 -3.98
N VAL A 127 13.27 5.45 -4.75
CA VAL A 127 13.85 4.10 -4.75
C VAL A 127 14.43 3.75 -3.37
N ASN A 128 15.05 4.71 -2.70
CA ASN A 128 15.61 4.52 -1.36
C ASN A 128 14.52 4.30 -0.30
N LEU A 129 13.40 5.02 -0.36
CA LEU A 129 12.24 4.75 0.52
C LEU A 129 11.67 3.36 0.28
N MET A 130 11.53 2.92 -0.98
CA MET A 130 11.07 1.58 -1.31
C MET A 130 12.01 0.50 -0.75
N LYS A 131 13.33 0.68 -0.88
CA LYS A 131 14.34 -0.23 -0.33
C LYS A 131 14.31 -0.26 1.20
N ALA A 132 14.22 0.91 1.84
CA ALA A 132 14.12 1.01 3.30
C ALA A 132 12.87 0.29 3.83
N SER A 133 11.72 0.49 3.18
CA SER A 133 10.47 -0.22 3.50
C SER A 133 10.59 -1.73 3.28
N THR A 134 11.30 -2.17 2.24
CA THR A 134 11.57 -3.59 1.95
C THR A 134 12.44 -4.21 3.04
N ASP A 135 13.59 -3.60 3.37
CA ASP A 135 14.50 -4.08 4.42
C ASP A 135 13.77 -4.13 5.78
N ALA A 136 12.94 -3.12 6.09
CA ALA A 136 12.12 -3.10 7.29
C ALA A 136 11.14 -4.28 7.37
N ASN A 137 10.51 -4.64 6.25
CA ASN A 137 9.60 -5.79 6.18
C ASN A 137 10.32 -7.13 6.30
N LEU A 138 11.48 -7.28 5.64
CA LEU A 138 12.22 -8.55 5.59
C LEU A 138 13.01 -8.81 6.89
N GLU A 139 13.59 -7.78 7.49
CA GLU A 139 14.53 -7.92 8.59
C GLU A 139 14.05 -7.33 9.92
N GLY A 140 13.16 -6.32 9.86
CA GLY A 140 12.72 -5.53 11.03
C GLY A 140 11.30 -5.83 11.50
N ARG A 141 10.58 -6.74 10.86
CA ARG A 141 9.16 -6.98 11.14
C ARG A 141 8.94 -7.66 12.49
N VAL A 142 8.20 -6.96 13.37
CA VAL A 142 7.73 -7.49 14.65
C VAL A 142 6.22 -7.33 14.72
N MET A 143 5.50 -8.44 14.85
CA MET A 143 4.03 -8.47 14.70
C MET A 143 3.62 -7.88 13.34
N ARG A 144 2.87 -6.76 13.34
CA ARG A 144 2.43 -6.04 12.13
C ARG A 144 3.34 -4.86 11.74
N TYR A 145 4.39 -4.56 12.52
CA TYR A 145 5.22 -3.37 12.35
C TYR A 145 6.51 -3.69 11.60
N PRO A 146 6.68 -3.26 10.34
CA PRO A 146 7.96 -3.27 9.66
C PRO A 146 8.81 -2.10 10.17
N ARG A 147 9.87 -2.38 10.93
CA ARG A 147 10.63 -1.38 11.66
C ARG A 147 11.95 -1.08 10.99
N MET A 148 12.24 0.20 10.86
CA MET A 148 13.55 0.71 10.48
C MET A 148 14.36 1.03 11.74
N ASP A 149 15.67 0.85 11.70
CA ASP A 149 16.60 1.37 12.68
C ASP A 149 17.51 2.43 12.06
N LYS A 150 18.39 3.04 12.85
CA LYS A 150 19.33 4.08 12.38
C LYS A 150 20.23 3.59 11.25
N GLU A 151 20.55 2.30 11.18
CA GLU A 151 21.35 1.72 10.09
C GLU A 151 20.60 1.79 8.75
N ILE A 152 19.33 1.35 8.70
CA ILE A 152 18.50 1.48 7.50
C ILE A 152 18.32 2.96 7.11
N LEU A 153 17.99 3.82 8.08
CA LEU A 153 17.81 5.25 7.83
C LEU A 153 19.06 5.87 7.22
N ALA A 154 20.25 5.63 7.78
CA ALA A 154 21.50 6.15 7.27
C ALA A 154 21.87 5.56 5.89
N LYS A 155 21.62 4.26 5.68
CA LYS A 155 21.90 3.57 4.41
C LYS A 155 21.13 4.16 3.23
N TYR A 156 19.90 4.61 3.48
CA TYR A 156 18.97 5.04 2.43
C TYR A 156 18.55 6.51 2.51
N SER A 157 19.27 7.37 3.27
CA SER A 157 18.90 8.78 3.49
C SER A 157 18.98 9.68 2.26
N LYS A 158 19.75 9.29 1.23
CA LYS A 158 20.00 10.15 0.06
C LYS A 158 18.72 10.41 -0.74
N GLY A 159 18.46 11.68 -1.05
CA GLY A 159 17.26 12.12 -1.79
C GLY A 159 15.98 12.03 -0.97
N ILE A 160 16.07 12.01 0.36
CA ILE A 160 14.95 11.95 1.30
C ILE A 160 14.95 13.20 2.17
N ILE A 161 13.78 13.80 2.35
CA ILE A 161 13.47 14.80 3.37
C ILE A 161 12.76 14.09 4.52
N ALA A 162 13.09 14.41 5.76
CA ALA A 162 12.48 13.83 6.94
C ALA A 162 12.04 14.90 7.93
N SER A 163 11.11 14.56 8.83
CA SER A 163 10.70 15.40 9.95
C SER A 163 10.70 14.64 11.27
N SER A 164 10.53 15.36 12.37
CA SER A 164 10.46 14.75 13.71
C SER A 164 9.21 13.85 13.93
N GLY A 165 8.26 13.87 13.01
CA GLY A 165 7.04 13.05 13.05
C GLY A 165 5.96 13.58 14.00
N CYS A 166 4.95 12.73 14.22
CA CYS A 166 3.78 12.98 15.08
C CYS A 166 4.11 12.84 16.59
N PRO A 167 3.16 13.02 17.52
CA PRO A 167 3.38 12.81 18.97
C PRO A 167 3.96 11.45 19.36
N SER A 168 3.85 10.43 18.48
CA SER A 168 4.49 9.12 18.65
C SER A 168 5.95 9.07 18.19
N GLY A 169 6.53 10.19 17.72
CA GLY A 169 7.93 10.30 17.35
C GLY A 169 8.87 10.22 18.56
N ILE A 170 10.12 9.84 18.31
CA ILE A 170 11.15 9.70 19.36
C ILE A 170 11.36 11.01 20.12
N ILE A 171 11.39 12.14 19.42
CA ILE A 171 11.65 13.46 20.00
C ILE A 171 10.50 13.89 20.91
N GLN A 172 9.28 13.82 20.42
CA GLN A 172 8.06 14.19 21.16
C GLN A 172 7.87 13.29 22.38
N THR A 173 8.08 11.99 22.23
CA THR A 173 7.99 11.03 23.36
C THR A 173 8.99 11.36 24.46
N ARG A 174 10.26 11.69 24.11
CA ARG A 174 11.26 12.12 25.09
C ARG A 174 10.88 13.44 25.79
N LEU A 175 10.33 14.40 25.04
CA LEU A 175 9.83 15.66 25.61
C LEU A 175 8.65 15.45 26.58
N LEU A 176 7.69 14.57 26.23
CA LEU A 176 6.56 14.20 27.10
C LEU A 176 7.02 13.56 28.42
N LEU A 177 8.16 12.88 28.41
CA LEU A 177 8.79 12.29 29.59
C LEU A 177 9.70 13.28 30.35
N GLY A 178 9.82 14.53 29.90
CA GLY A 178 10.70 15.55 30.51
C GLY A 178 12.20 15.32 30.23
N GLN A 179 12.53 14.52 29.22
CA GLN A 179 13.91 14.12 28.85
C GLN A 179 14.45 15.00 27.71
N PHE A 180 14.56 16.30 27.93
CA PHE A 180 14.94 17.27 26.90
C PHE A 180 16.29 16.98 26.24
N ASP A 181 17.32 16.64 27.04
CA ASP A 181 18.66 16.39 26.49
C ASP A 181 18.68 15.15 25.57
N GLU A 182 17.91 14.13 25.92
CA GLU A 182 17.75 12.95 25.07
C GLU A 182 16.94 13.25 23.80
N ALA A 183 15.93 14.11 23.88
CA ALA A 183 15.17 14.58 22.72
C ALA A 183 16.08 15.37 21.76
N LEU A 184 16.89 16.29 22.30
CA LEU A 184 17.85 17.07 21.52
C LEU A 184 18.92 16.18 20.85
N ARG A 185 19.45 15.19 21.59
CA ARG A 185 20.38 14.21 21.04
C ARG A 185 19.77 13.43 19.87
N ALA A 186 18.56 12.89 20.07
CA ALA A 186 17.85 12.14 19.03
C ALA A 186 17.57 13.00 17.78
N ALA A 187 17.17 14.25 17.96
CA ALA A 187 16.97 15.19 16.85
C ALA A 187 18.27 15.50 16.11
N GLY A 188 19.38 15.68 16.83
CA GLY A 188 20.70 15.89 16.23
C GLY A 188 21.17 14.70 15.41
N GLU A 189 20.98 13.48 15.92
CA GLU A 189 21.31 12.24 15.19
C GLU A 189 20.50 12.08 13.91
N LEU A 190 19.19 12.39 13.93
CA LEU A 190 18.36 12.39 12.72
C LEU A 190 18.80 13.47 11.74
N GLN A 191 19.14 14.66 12.22
CA GLN A 191 19.68 15.73 11.37
C GLN A 191 21.02 15.34 10.73
N ASP A 192 21.88 14.61 11.45
CA ASP A 192 23.15 14.09 10.91
C ASP A 192 22.91 13.03 9.81
N ILE A 193 21.87 12.21 9.95
CA ILE A 193 21.50 11.17 8.96
C ILE A 193 20.96 11.79 7.67
N PHE A 194 20.02 12.73 7.75
CA PHE A 194 19.34 13.29 6.59
C PHE A 194 20.00 14.57 6.04
N GLY A 195 20.80 15.25 6.87
CA GLY A 195 21.39 16.54 6.55
C GLY A 195 20.54 17.71 7.08
N ARG A 196 21.22 18.85 7.34
CA ARG A 196 20.60 20.04 7.97
C ARG A 196 19.42 20.60 7.19
N ASP A 197 19.51 20.61 5.86
CA ASP A 197 18.49 21.19 4.99
C ASP A 197 17.36 20.19 4.68
N ASN A 198 17.49 18.94 5.14
CA ASN A 198 16.55 17.84 4.86
C ASN A 198 15.88 17.29 6.12
N PHE A 199 16.12 17.89 7.28
CA PHE A 199 15.47 17.47 8.52
C PHE A 199 14.73 18.63 9.17
N TYR A 200 13.40 18.47 9.34
CA TYR A 200 12.48 19.47 9.84
C TYR A 200 11.95 19.10 11.23
N ILE A 201 11.69 20.09 12.06
CA ILE A 201 10.95 19.90 13.32
C ILE A 201 9.46 20.11 13.02
N GLU A 202 8.67 19.06 13.21
CA GLU A 202 7.25 18.99 12.84
C GLU A 202 6.36 19.41 14.00
N PHE A 203 5.35 20.23 13.68
CA PHE A 203 4.34 20.75 14.61
C PHE A 203 2.96 20.37 14.14
N MET A 204 2.12 19.93 15.09
CA MET A 204 0.71 19.62 14.91
C MET A 204 -0.12 20.36 15.96
N ASP A 205 -1.35 20.74 15.62
CA ASP A 205 -2.32 21.32 16.56
C ASP A 205 -3.75 20.82 16.27
N HIS A 206 -4.13 19.77 17.00
CA HIS A 206 -5.51 19.26 17.06
C HIS A 206 -6.19 19.74 18.36
N GLY A 207 -5.56 20.63 19.10
CA GLY A 207 -6.01 21.10 20.41
C GLY A 207 -5.68 20.15 21.56
N LEU A 208 -4.84 19.15 21.34
CA LEU A 208 -4.50 18.13 22.33
C LEU A 208 -3.52 18.67 23.37
N LYS A 209 -3.70 18.19 24.62
CA LYS A 209 -2.80 18.57 25.71
C LYS A 209 -1.35 18.14 25.44
N ILE A 210 -1.16 16.96 24.86
CA ILE A 210 0.19 16.40 24.58
C ILE A 210 0.95 17.25 23.55
N GLU A 211 0.27 17.78 22.52
CA GLU A 211 0.88 18.66 21.51
C GLU A 211 1.36 19.95 22.15
N LYS A 212 0.52 20.59 22.99
CA LYS A 212 0.89 21.81 23.72
C LYS A 212 2.05 21.60 24.69
N GLN A 213 2.16 20.42 25.31
CA GLN A 213 3.25 20.10 26.24
C GLN A 213 4.61 20.02 25.55
N VAL A 214 4.66 19.65 24.29
CA VAL A 214 5.93 19.48 23.56
C VAL A 214 6.34 20.70 22.73
N THR A 215 5.43 21.65 22.47
CA THR A 215 5.63 22.80 21.57
C THR A 215 6.88 23.62 21.95
N ASP A 216 7.02 24.05 23.21
CA ASP A 216 8.17 24.85 23.64
C ASP A 216 9.48 24.07 23.50
N GLY A 217 9.48 22.77 23.83
CA GLY A 217 10.64 21.91 23.69
C GLY A 217 11.05 21.71 22.23
N LEU A 218 10.08 21.57 21.32
CA LEU A 218 10.34 21.46 19.89
C LEU A 218 10.92 22.76 19.31
N LEU A 219 10.40 23.93 19.72
CA LEU A 219 10.95 25.23 19.32
C LEU A 219 12.38 25.42 19.80
N ASP A 220 12.69 25.03 21.04
CA ASP A 220 14.04 25.10 21.59
C ASP A 220 15.02 24.16 20.86
N ILE A 221 14.58 22.94 20.52
CA ILE A 221 15.37 21.99 19.74
C ILE A 221 15.63 22.55 18.33
N ALA A 222 14.59 23.03 17.64
CA ALA A 222 14.73 23.65 16.32
C ALA A 222 15.74 24.78 16.32
N LYS A 223 15.69 25.67 17.33
CA LYS A 223 16.62 26.77 17.49
C LYS A 223 18.06 26.31 17.76
N LYS A 224 18.26 25.29 18.63
CA LYS A 224 19.60 24.77 18.96
C LYS A 224 20.27 24.08 17.79
N LEU A 225 19.49 23.36 16.96
CA LEU A 225 19.97 22.63 15.78
C LEU A 225 19.96 23.49 14.51
N ASN A 226 19.40 24.71 14.57
CA ASN A 226 19.09 25.52 13.39
C ASN A 226 18.31 24.70 12.34
N ALA A 227 17.33 23.91 12.81
CA ALA A 227 16.48 23.09 11.98
C ALA A 227 15.21 23.87 11.58
N PRO A 228 14.75 23.78 10.32
CA PRO A 228 13.53 24.44 9.88
C PRO A 228 12.28 23.82 10.55
N LEU A 229 11.24 24.66 10.70
CA LEU A 229 9.94 24.24 11.26
C LEU A 229 9.03 23.73 10.16
N LEU A 230 8.15 22.80 10.46
CA LEU A 230 7.17 22.25 9.53
C LEU A 230 5.80 22.10 10.20
N ALA A 231 4.75 22.67 9.62
CA ALA A 231 3.37 22.49 10.07
C ALA A 231 2.69 21.36 9.29
N THR A 232 2.08 20.41 9.98
CA THR A 232 1.30 19.32 9.38
C THR A 232 0.00 19.09 10.16
N ASN A 233 -0.87 18.24 9.62
CA ASN A 233 -2.15 17.92 10.26
C ASN A 233 -2.39 16.43 10.49
N ASP A 234 -1.47 15.55 10.13
CA ASP A 234 -1.63 14.10 10.34
C ASP A 234 -3.04 13.62 9.94
N SER A 235 -3.46 14.01 8.71
CA SER A 235 -4.86 13.84 8.29
C SER A 235 -5.16 12.37 8.02
N HIS A 236 -6.23 11.84 8.63
CA HIS A 236 -6.64 10.44 8.50
C HIS A 236 -7.94 10.28 7.70
N TYR A 237 -8.60 11.38 7.38
CA TYR A 237 -9.81 11.40 6.54
C TYR A 237 -9.90 12.72 5.76
N VAL A 238 -10.74 12.72 4.73
CA VAL A 238 -10.76 13.81 3.74
C VAL A 238 -11.55 15.01 4.24
N ARG A 239 -12.73 14.79 4.84
CA ARG A 239 -13.67 15.85 5.29
C ARG A 239 -13.97 15.70 6.77
N ALA A 240 -14.32 16.80 7.43
CA ALA A 240 -14.61 16.79 8.86
C ALA A 240 -15.75 15.81 9.25
N GLU A 241 -16.73 15.64 8.36
CA GLU A 241 -17.85 14.69 8.51
C GLU A 241 -17.42 13.22 8.47
N ASP A 242 -16.24 12.90 7.93
CA ASP A 242 -15.73 11.53 7.80
C ASP A 242 -15.11 10.97 9.11
N ALA A 243 -15.06 11.79 10.17
CA ALA A 243 -14.49 11.38 11.46
C ALA A 243 -15.14 10.11 12.03
N GLY A 244 -16.46 9.94 11.85
CA GLY A 244 -17.19 8.75 12.27
C GLY A 244 -16.76 7.49 11.52
N SER A 245 -16.46 7.63 10.23
CA SER A 245 -16.00 6.52 9.38
C SER A 245 -14.63 6.02 9.82
N GLN A 246 -13.73 6.94 10.13
CA GLN A 246 -12.39 6.60 10.64
C GLN A 246 -12.50 5.90 12.00
N ASP A 247 -13.35 6.38 12.90
CA ASP A 247 -13.60 5.76 14.20
C ASP A 247 -14.17 4.33 14.06
N ALA A 248 -15.07 4.12 13.10
CA ALA A 248 -15.59 2.80 12.76
C ALA A 248 -14.49 1.85 12.24
N MET A 249 -13.56 2.34 11.42
CA MET A 249 -12.41 1.55 10.95
C MET A 249 -11.49 1.15 12.09
N LEU A 250 -11.23 2.03 13.06
CA LEU A 250 -10.47 1.70 14.26
C LEU A 250 -11.15 0.61 15.10
N CYS A 251 -12.49 0.58 15.16
CA CYS A 251 -13.23 -0.51 15.81
C CYS A 251 -13.05 -1.85 15.09
N ILE A 252 -13.01 -1.83 13.74
CA ILE A 252 -12.71 -3.06 12.97
C ILE A 252 -11.28 -3.53 13.24
N ASN A 253 -10.31 -2.61 13.24
CA ASN A 253 -8.90 -2.90 13.49
C ASN A 253 -8.67 -3.53 14.88
N SER A 254 -9.27 -2.95 15.92
CA SER A 254 -9.11 -3.39 17.31
C SER A 254 -10.04 -4.55 17.72
N GLY A 255 -11.06 -4.87 16.90
CA GLY A 255 -12.09 -5.84 17.26
C GLY A 255 -13.15 -5.32 18.22
N SER A 256 -13.14 -4.02 18.54
CA SER A 256 -14.04 -3.35 19.50
C SER A 256 -15.38 -2.95 18.88
N THR A 257 -16.27 -2.40 19.71
CA THR A 257 -17.52 -1.72 19.30
C THR A 257 -17.42 -0.22 19.54
N LEU A 258 -18.24 0.58 18.85
CA LEU A 258 -18.22 2.05 18.96
C LEU A 258 -18.50 2.55 20.40
N ASP A 259 -19.36 1.83 21.14
CA ASP A 259 -19.76 2.20 22.51
C ASP A 259 -18.86 1.57 23.59
N GLU A 260 -17.82 0.79 23.23
CA GLU A 260 -16.95 0.12 24.18
C GLU A 260 -16.08 1.13 24.96
N PRO A 261 -16.15 1.15 26.31
CA PRO A 261 -15.35 2.06 27.12
C PRO A 261 -13.86 1.76 27.04
N GLY A 262 -13.03 2.80 26.90
CA GLY A 262 -11.57 2.68 26.92
C GLY A 262 -10.95 2.02 25.68
N ARG A 263 -11.71 1.85 24.60
CA ARG A 263 -11.18 1.44 23.31
C ARG A 263 -10.23 2.49 22.74
N PHE A 264 -9.36 2.09 21.83
CA PHE A 264 -8.56 3.02 21.07
C PHE A 264 -9.44 3.86 20.13
N LYS A 265 -9.28 5.16 20.19
CA LYS A 265 -9.88 6.15 19.27
C LYS A 265 -9.04 7.41 19.27
N PHE A 266 -9.16 8.22 18.24
CA PHE A 266 -8.54 9.54 18.22
C PHE A 266 -9.28 10.52 19.13
N ASP A 267 -8.52 11.36 19.81
CA ASP A 267 -9.07 12.45 20.58
C ASP A 267 -9.37 13.64 19.64
N GLY A 268 -10.63 14.09 19.62
CA GLY A 268 -11.07 15.16 18.71
C GLY A 268 -11.41 14.67 17.30
N THR A 269 -11.73 15.62 16.41
CA THR A 269 -12.16 15.39 15.03
C THR A 269 -11.40 16.27 14.02
N GLY A 270 -10.21 16.72 14.40
CA GLY A 270 -9.40 17.67 13.62
C GLY A 270 -8.51 17.04 12.55
N TYR A 271 -8.59 15.71 12.33
CA TYR A 271 -7.68 14.96 11.45
C TYR A 271 -8.16 14.88 10.00
N TYR A 272 -8.86 15.91 9.53
CA TYR A 272 -9.28 16.03 8.12
C TYR A 272 -8.32 16.89 7.31
N LEU A 273 -8.44 16.85 5.99
CA LEU A 273 -7.66 17.68 5.08
C LEU A 273 -8.10 19.16 5.21
N LYS A 274 -7.49 19.89 6.15
CA LYS A 274 -7.74 21.31 6.41
C LYS A 274 -7.31 22.20 5.26
N SER A 275 -7.99 23.33 5.07
CA SER A 275 -7.63 24.35 4.09
C SER A 275 -6.34 25.10 4.48
N ALA A 276 -5.78 25.86 3.53
CA ALA A 276 -4.64 26.73 3.80
C ALA A 276 -4.94 27.78 4.86
N GLU A 277 -6.15 28.35 4.84
CA GLU A 277 -6.61 29.35 5.81
C GLU A 277 -6.69 28.77 7.21
N GLU A 278 -7.26 27.55 7.35
CA GLU A 278 -7.34 26.87 8.65
C GLU A 278 -5.96 26.56 9.22
N MET A 279 -5.04 26.03 8.40
CA MET A 279 -3.68 25.71 8.82
C MET A 279 -2.90 26.98 9.20
N ARG A 280 -2.99 28.04 8.40
CA ARG A 280 -2.30 29.30 8.70
C ARG A 280 -2.85 30.04 9.91
N GLU A 281 -4.13 29.87 10.25
CA GLU A 281 -4.67 30.39 11.50
C GLU A 281 -4.17 29.59 12.70
N LEU A 282 -4.09 28.23 12.59
CA LEU A 282 -3.55 27.38 13.64
C LEU A 282 -2.08 27.71 13.95
N PHE A 283 -1.28 27.97 12.94
CA PHE A 283 0.17 28.21 13.05
C PHE A 283 0.57 29.67 12.82
N LYS A 284 -0.31 30.63 13.12
CA LYS A 284 -0.07 32.07 12.91
C LYS A 284 1.13 32.62 13.69
N ASP A 285 1.51 31.98 14.79
CA ASP A 285 2.65 32.37 15.62
C ASP A 285 4.01 31.85 15.09
N ILE A 286 3.96 30.87 14.16
CA ILE A 286 5.12 30.29 13.46
C ILE A 286 4.83 30.13 11.96
N PRO A 287 4.55 31.23 11.23
CA PRO A 287 4.09 31.17 9.84
C PRO A 287 5.09 30.52 8.89
N GLU A 288 6.38 30.57 9.19
CA GLU A 288 7.44 29.87 8.44
C GLU A 288 7.24 28.36 8.40
N ALA A 289 6.61 27.75 9.42
CA ALA A 289 6.29 26.33 9.42
C ALA A 289 5.28 25.96 8.32
N CYS A 290 4.36 26.88 7.99
CA CYS A 290 3.46 26.74 6.85
C CYS A 290 4.16 27.01 5.52
N ASP A 291 5.05 28.00 5.45
CA ASP A 291 5.78 28.36 4.22
C ASP A 291 6.71 27.21 3.79
N ASN A 292 7.33 26.52 4.74
CA ASN A 292 8.20 25.38 4.49
C ASN A 292 7.47 24.18 3.86
N THR A 293 6.13 24.08 3.97
CA THR A 293 5.36 23.05 3.25
C THR A 293 5.41 23.27 1.74
N LEU A 294 5.43 24.52 1.31
CA LEU A 294 5.57 24.89 -0.10
C LEU A 294 6.99 24.65 -0.61
N GLU A 295 8.01 24.94 0.22
CA GLU A 295 9.42 24.65 -0.09
C GLU A 295 9.63 23.15 -0.33
N ILE A 296 9.17 22.30 0.61
CA ILE A 296 9.25 20.84 0.45
C ILE A 296 8.51 20.40 -0.81
N ALA A 297 7.32 20.94 -1.06
CA ALA A 297 6.55 20.61 -2.25
C ALA A 297 7.25 21.04 -3.55
N GLU A 298 8.00 22.14 -3.57
CA GLU A 298 8.78 22.57 -4.73
C GLU A 298 9.98 21.62 -4.95
N ARG A 299 10.66 21.21 -3.89
CA ARG A 299 11.83 20.32 -3.91
C ARG A 299 11.50 18.89 -4.32
N CYS A 300 10.38 18.33 -3.83
CA CYS A 300 9.99 16.96 -4.12
C CYS A 300 9.54 16.82 -5.59
N ASN A 301 10.32 16.10 -6.39
CA ASN A 301 10.02 15.84 -7.79
C ASN A 301 10.34 14.39 -8.09
N VAL A 302 9.29 13.55 -8.11
CA VAL A 302 9.42 12.11 -8.35
C VAL A 302 8.56 11.69 -9.53
N MET A 303 9.09 10.75 -10.31
CA MET A 303 8.42 10.13 -11.44
C MET A 303 8.42 8.61 -11.25
N PHE A 304 7.29 7.99 -11.54
CA PHE A 304 7.26 6.55 -11.77
C PHE A 304 7.52 6.29 -13.24
N ASP A 305 8.45 5.39 -13.48
CA ASP A 305 8.75 4.93 -14.83
C ASP A 305 7.84 3.72 -15.10
N ASP A 306 6.72 3.97 -15.75
CA ASP A 306 5.76 2.96 -16.18
C ASP A 306 6.03 2.57 -17.64
N HIS A 307 7.22 2.03 -17.90
CA HIS A 307 7.61 1.55 -19.21
C HIS A 307 6.56 0.58 -19.79
N GLU A 308 5.72 1.08 -20.67
CA GLU A 308 4.80 0.26 -21.48
C GLU A 308 5.56 -0.56 -22.55
N ASP A 309 6.84 -0.26 -22.77
CA ASP A 309 7.68 -0.83 -23.84
C ASP A 309 8.37 -2.16 -23.48
N GLY A 310 8.12 -2.73 -22.29
CA GLY A 310 8.68 -4.00 -21.87
C GLY A 310 10.15 -3.97 -21.42
N ALA A 311 10.69 -2.78 -21.09
CA ALA A 311 12.09 -2.60 -20.66
C ALA A 311 12.50 -3.45 -19.44
N PHE A 312 11.55 -3.95 -18.65
CA PHE A 312 11.79 -4.80 -17.48
C PHE A 312 11.52 -6.29 -17.72
N MET A 313 11.41 -6.73 -18.98
CA MET A 313 11.24 -8.15 -19.27
C MET A 313 12.46 -8.96 -18.82
N PRO A 314 12.26 -10.14 -18.21
CA PRO A 314 13.36 -10.98 -17.78
C PRO A 314 14.19 -11.42 -18.98
N GLN A 315 15.52 -11.39 -18.83
CA GLN A 315 16.46 -11.93 -19.81
C GLN A 315 16.79 -13.38 -19.47
N PHE A 316 16.84 -14.22 -20.49
CA PHE A 316 17.21 -15.61 -20.35
C PHE A 316 18.69 -15.84 -20.70
N ASP A 317 19.44 -16.47 -19.82
CA ASP A 317 20.83 -16.82 -20.08
C ASP A 317 20.91 -17.95 -21.15
N CYS A 318 21.19 -17.54 -22.36
CA CYS A 318 21.31 -18.47 -23.49
C CYS A 318 22.65 -19.20 -23.51
N PRO A 319 22.70 -20.47 -23.93
CA PRO A 319 23.96 -21.18 -24.20
C PRO A 319 24.82 -20.46 -25.25
N GLU A 320 26.14 -20.72 -25.23
CA GLU A 320 27.07 -20.12 -26.20
C GLU A 320 26.63 -20.37 -27.65
N GLY A 321 26.58 -19.29 -28.41
CA GLY A 321 26.18 -19.32 -29.83
C GLY A 321 24.67 -19.18 -30.07
N TRP A 322 23.87 -19.00 -29.02
CA TRP A 322 22.41 -18.76 -29.11
C TRP A 322 22.05 -17.40 -28.55
N ASP A 323 21.05 -16.77 -29.17
CA ASP A 323 20.28 -15.66 -28.58
C ASP A 323 18.88 -16.15 -28.16
N GLU A 324 18.13 -15.32 -27.46
CA GLU A 324 16.78 -15.67 -26.97
C GLU A 324 15.84 -16.06 -28.13
N THR A 325 15.91 -15.35 -29.24
CA THR A 325 15.05 -15.61 -30.41
C THR A 325 15.35 -16.96 -31.04
N SER A 326 16.61 -17.23 -31.35
CA SER A 326 17.01 -18.50 -31.98
C SER A 326 16.79 -19.70 -31.06
N LEU A 327 17.06 -19.54 -29.75
CA LEU A 327 16.80 -20.58 -28.76
C LEU A 327 15.31 -20.85 -28.61
N PHE A 328 14.49 -19.80 -28.54
CA PHE A 328 13.04 -19.90 -28.46
C PHE A 328 12.47 -20.68 -29.66
N LEU A 329 12.80 -20.29 -30.88
CA LEU A 329 12.36 -20.97 -32.09
C LEU A 329 12.78 -22.46 -32.11
N LYS A 330 14.00 -22.75 -31.68
CA LYS A 330 14.51 -24.13 -31.56
C LYS A 330 13.71 -24.94 -30.52
N LYS A 331 13.36 -24.33 -29.37
CA LYS A 331 12.56 -24.99 -28.33
C LYS A 331 11.13 -25.26 -28.78
N VAL A 332 10.56 -24.38 -29.57
CA VAL A 332 9.23 -24.59 -30.17
C VAL A 332 9.27 -25.74 -31.16
N GLU A 333 10.25 -25.78 -32.08
CA GLU A 333 10.42 -26.86 -33.05
C GLU A 333 10.56 -28.23 -32.35
N GLU A 334 11.50 -28.34 -31.39
CA GLU A 334 11.69 -29.55 -30.59
C GLU A 334 10.44 -29.96 -29.82
N GLY A 335 9.69 -28.97 -29.36
CA GLY A 335 8.44 -29.19 -28.66
C GLY A 335 7.32 -29.73 -29.54
N LEU A 336 7.16 -29.20 -30.74
CA LEU A 336 6.18 -29.68 -31.71
C LEU A 336 6.50 -31.12 -32.15
N GLU A 337 7.78 -31.44 -32.46
CA GLU A 337 8.19 -32.80 -32.76
C GLU A 337 7.83 -33.76 -31.62
N ARG A 338 8.10 -33.39 -30.38
CA ARG A 338 7.77 -34.21 -29.19
C ARG A 338 6.24 -34.39 -28.99
N ARG A 339 5.46 -33.33 -29.22
CA ARG A 339 4.00 -33.35 -29.02
C ARG A 339 3.24 -34.15 -30.06
N TYR A 340 3.80 -34.26 -31.27
CA TYR A 340 3.16 -34.94 -32.43
C TYR A 340 3.96 -36.12 -32.96
N ASP A 341 4.83 -36.72 -32.12
CA ASP A 341 5.62 -37.93 -32.46
C ASP A 341 6.42 -37.80 -33.77
N GLY A 342 7.03 -36.62 -34.01
CA GLY A 342 7.80 -36.31 -35.21
C GLY A 342 6.95 -35.96 -36.46
N HIS A 343 5.65 -35.89 -36.35
CA HIS A 343 4.72 -35.65 -37.46
C HIS A 343 3.68 -34.57 -37.19
N PRO A 344 4.08 -33.31 -36.87
CA PRO A 344 3.13 -32.27 -36.63
C PRO A 344 2.26 -31.95 -37.86
N PRO A 345 0.93 -31.84 -37.73
CA PRO A 345 0.04 -31.47 -38.83
C PRO A 345 0.40 -30.11 -39.43
N ILE A 346 0.10 -29.91 -40.71
CA ILE A 346 0.43 -28.65 -41.41
C ILE A 346 -0.27 -27.44 -40.79
N GLU A 347 -1.47 -27.62 -40.24
CA GLU A 347 -2.23 -26.57 -39.54
C GLU A 347 -1.53 -26.16 -38.24
N VAL A 348 -0.95 -27.11 -37.50
CA VAL A 348 -0.17 -26.87 -36.29
C VAL A 348 1.09 -26.06 -36.61
N LEU A 349 1.82 -26.47 -37.67
CA LEU A 349 3.02 -25.76 -38.11
C LEU A 349 2.73 -24.33 -38.53
N LYS A 350 1.66 -24.09 -39.28
CA LYS A 350 1.23 -22.76 -39.69
C LYS A 350 0.84 -21.86 -38.48
N GLN A 351 0.12 -22.46 -37.53
CA GLN A 351 -0.26 -21.72 -36.32
C GLN A 351 0.97 -21.37 -35.47
N ALA A 352 1.88 -22.33 -35.27
CA ALA A 352 3.10 -22.10 -34.52
C ALA A 352 4.01 -21.04 -35.17
N ASP A 353 4.15 -21.08 -36.51
CA ASP A 353 4.94 -20.09 -37.27
C ASP A 353 4.34 -18.67 -37.11
N TYR A 354 3.03 -18.54 -37.21
CA TYR A 354 2.31 -17.28 -36.98
C TYR A 354 2.54 -16.75 -35.54
N GLU A 355 2.34 -17.61 -34.54
CA GLU A 355 2.53 -17.24 -33.12
C GLU A 355 3.98 -16.87 -32.81
N CYS A 356 4.97 -17.64 -33.35
CA CYS A 356 6.38 -17.30 -33.22
C CYS A 356 6.68 -15.91 -33.80
N GLY A 357 6.13 -15.62 -34.99
CA GLY A 357 6.27 -14.29 -35.61
C GLY A 357 5.77 -13.17 -34.69
N VAL A 358 4.59 -13.33 -34.11
CA VAL A 358 4.02 -12.35 -33.17
C VAL A 358 4.86 -12.20 -31.91
N ILE A 359 5.25 -13.32 -31.27
CA ILE A 359 6.03 -13.32 -30.03
C ILE A 359 7.40 -12.68 -30.23
N CYS A 360 8.09 -12.99 -31.35
CA CYS A 360 9.37 -12.40 -31.69
C CYS A 360 9.25 -10.89 -32.00
N GLN A 361 8.21 -10.48 -32.73
CA GLN A 361 7.94 -9.07 -33.01
C GLN A 361 7.71 -8.26 -31.74
N MET A 362 7.01 -8.84 -30.75
CA MET A 362 6.74 -8.23 -29.45
C MET A 362 7.88 -8.37 -28.45
N GLN A 363 9.01 -8.99 -28.82
CA GLN A 363 10.20 -9.20 -27.97
C GLN A 363 9.95 -10.03 -26.70
N PHE A 364 9.04 -11.00 -26.75
CA PHE A 364 8.69 -11.83 -25.58
C PHE A 364 9.37 -13.20 -25.56
N CYS A 365 10.35 -13.47 -26.45
CA CYS A 365 11.04 -14.76 -26.52
C CYS A 365 11.68 -15.15 -25.17
N GLY A 366 12.39 -14.21 -24.51
CA GLY A 366 13.00 -14.43 -23.19
C GLY A 366 11.97 -14.78 -22.13
N TYR A 367 10.83 -14.09 -22.11
CA TYR A 367 9.75 -14.40 -21.18
C TYR A 367 9.23 -15.84 -21.31
N PHE A 368 8.97 -16.30 -22.55
CA PHE A 368 8.54 -17.68 -22.77
C PHE A 368 9.61 -18.71 -22.38
N LEU A 369 10.89 -18.40 -22.61
CA LEU A 369 11.99 -19.26 -22.19
C LEU A 369 12.06 -19.38 -20.65
N VAL A 370 11.94 -18.27 -19.92
CA VAL A 370 11.93 -18.26 -18.45
C VAL A 370 10.74 -19.07 -17.92
N VAL A 371 9.53 -18.84 -18.46
CA VAL A 371 8.31 -19.55 -18.01
C VAL A 371 8.42 -21.05 -18.29
N ALA A 372 8.86 -21.43 -19.49
CA ALA A 372 9.06 -22.83 -19.84
C ALA A 372 10.12 -23.50 -18.95
N ASP A 373 11.18 -22.79 -18.60
CA ASP A 373 12.25 -23.30 -17.76
C ASP A 373 11.76 -23.75 -16.38
N TYR A 374 11.14 -22.87 -15.61
CA TYR A 374 10.72 -23.24 -14.26
C TYR A 374 9.54 -24.23 -14.23
N ILE A 375 8.66 -24.21 -15.23
CA ILE A 375 7.60 -25.21 -15.37
C ILE A 375 8.17 -26.60 -15.65
N ASN A 376 9.08 -26.71 -16.63
CA ASN A 376 9.71 -27.99 -16.96
C ASN A 376 10.65 -28.48 -15.84
N TRP A 377 11.31 -27.57 -15.13
CA TRP A 377 12.05 -27.90 -13.91
C TRP A 377 11.13 -28.52 -12.87
N ALA A 378 10.00 -27.88 -12.57
CA ALA A 378 9.01 -28.37 -11.61
C ALA A 378 8.54 -29.80 -11.97
N LYS A 379 8.13 -30.02 -13.23
CA LYS A 379 7.70 -31.33 -13.73
C LYS A 379 8.78 -32.40 -13.57
N SER A 380 10.04 -32.08 -13.92
CA SER A 380 11.16 -33.01 -13.84
C SER A 380 11.61 -33.34 -12.41
N HIS A 381 11.24 -32.46 -11.43
CA HIS A 381 11.56 -32.63 -10.02
C HIS A 381 10.37 -33.09 -9.17
N GLY A 382 9.33 -33.64 -9.82
CA GLY A 382 8.19 -34.26 -9.16
C GLY A 382 7.23 -33.27 -8.48
N VAL A 383 7.22 -32.00 -8.93
CA VAL A 383 6.19 -31.04 -8.56
C VAL A 383 5.09 -31.08 -9.60
N MET A 384 3.87 -31.35 -9.17
CA MET A 384 2.72 -31.35 -10.09
C MET A 384 2.41 -29.93 -10.57
N VAL A 385 2.19 -29.82 -11.89
CA VAL A 385 1.84 -28.55 -12.55
C VAL A 385 0.50 -28.73 -13.25
N GLY A 386 -0.38 -27.77 -13.08
CA GLY A 386 -1.70 -27.76 -13.75
C GLY A 386 -1.57 -27.74 -15.29
N PRO A 387 -2.63 -28.17 -16.02
CA PRO A 387 -2.59 -28.29 -17.48
C PRO A 387 -2.56 -26.93 -18.21
N GLY A 388 -2.65 -25.84 -17.49
CA GLY A 388 -2.79 -24.49 -18.00
C GLY A 388 -4.19 -23.94 -17.81
N ARG A 389 -4.27 -22.63 -17.63
CA ARG A 389 -5.53 -21.87 -17.47
C ARG A 389 -5.38 -20.47 -18.09
N GLY A 390 -6.45 -19.70 -18.10
CA GLY A 390 -6.44 -18.35 -18.65
C GLY A 390 -6.27 -18.32 -20.17
N SER A 391 -5.82 -17.20 -20.70
CA SER A 391 -5.66 -16.97 -22.13
C SER A 391 -4.44 -17.69 -22.74
N ALA A 392 -3.39 -17.94 -21.96
CA ALA A 392 -2.17 -18.62 -22.41
C ALA A 392 -2.41 -20.06 -22.91
N ALA A 393 -3.50 -20.72 -22.44
CA ALA A 393 -3.90 -22.03 -22.96
C ALA A 393 -4.27 -22.00 -24.46
N GLY A 394 -4.52 -20.84 -25.04
CA GLY A 394 -4.80 -20.65 -26.47
C GLY A 394 -3.55 -20.60 -27.35
N ALA A 395 -2.35 -20.64 -26.77
CA ALA A 395 -1.10 -20.54 -27.53
C ALA A 395 -0.52 -21.93 -27.88
N MET A 396 -0.33 -22.19 -29.17
CA MET A 396 0.36 -23.40 -29.66
C MET A 396 1.83 -23.43 -29.20
N VAL A 397 2.48 -22.29 -29.17
CA VAL A 397 3.84 -22.13 -28.66
C VAL A 397 3.94 -22.54 -27.19
N ALA A 398 2.97 -22.14 -26.36
CA ALA A 398 2.94 -22.53 -24.94
C ALA A 398 2.76 -24.06 -24.77
N TYR A 399 1.93 -24.68 -25.61
CA TYR A 399 1.77 -26.13 -25.65
C TYR A 399 3.06 -26.84 -26.12
N ALA A 400 3.69 -26.37 -27.19
CA ALA A 400 4.94 -26.94 -27.71
C ALA A 400 6.05 -26.88 -26.64
N MET A 401 6.25 -25.75 -25.99
CA MET A 401 7.29 -25.55 -24.97
C MET A 401 7.01 -26.24 -23.63
N GLY A 402 5.87 -26.91 -23.48
CA GLY A 402 5.50 -27.60 -22.24
C GLY A 402 5.03 -26.66 -21.11
N ILE A 403 4.65 -25.41 -21.45
CA ILE A 403 4.04 -24.47 -20.54
C ILE A 403 2.62 -24.93 -20.21
N THR A 404 1.86 -25.32 -21.23
CA THR A 404 0.51 -25.88 -21.11
C THR A 404 0.44 -27.32 -21.60
N GLU A 405 -0.61 -28.04 -21.20
CA GLU A 405 -0.86 -29.44 -21.60
C GLU A 405 -2.14 -29.60 -22.46
N LEU A 406 -2.73 -28.48 -22.88
CA LEU A 406 -3.93 -28.46 -23.72
C LEU A 406 -3.53 -28.06 -25.15
N ASP A 407 -3.84 -28.93 -26.12
CA ASP A 407 -3.67 -28.63 -27.54
C ASP A 407 -4.72 -27.58 -27.97
N PRO A 408 -4.31 -26.33 -28.29
CA PRO A 408 -5.25 -25.25 -28.54
C PRO A 408 -6.08 -25.47 -29.81
N ILE A 409 -5.54 -26.12 -30.84
CA ILE A 409 -6.27 -26.43 -32.09
C ILE A 409 -7.36 -27.45 -31.81
N LYS A 410 -7.01 -28.53 -31.12
CA LYS A 410 -7.95 -29.59 -30.76
C LYS A 410 -9.13 -29.08 -29.92
N HIS A 411 -8.87 -28.07 -29.08
CA HIS A 411 -9.89 -27.48 -28.19
C HIS A 411 -10.52 -26.20 -28.74
N GLY A 412 -10.16 -25.75 -29.94
CA GLY A 412 -10.72 -24.56 -30.58
C GLY A 412 -10.41 -23.27 -29.79
N LEU A 413 -9.23 -23.19 -29.16
CA LEU A 413 -8.81 -22.01 -28.39
C LEU A 413 -8.18 -20.98 -29.32
N ILE A 414 -8.23 -19.70 -28.93
CA ILE A 414 -7.85 -18.57 -29.78
C ILE A 414 -6.64 -17.86 -29.19
N PHE A 415 -5.53 -17.81 -29.97
CA PHE A 415 -4.27 -17.17 -29.59
C PHE A 415 -4.41 -15.66 -29.39
N GLU A 416 -5.19 -14.97 -30.21
CA GLU A 416 -5.36 -13.50 -30.16
C GLU A 416 -6.04 -13.00 -28.88
N ARG A 417 -6.60 -13.90 -28.08
CA ARG A 417 -7.06 -13.58 -26.72
C ARG A 417 -5.91 -13.49 -25.72
N PHE A 418 -4.78 -14.11 -26.04
CA PHE A 418 -3.59 -14.11 -25.20
C PHE A 418 -2.63 -13.00 -25.62
N LEU A 419 -2.24 -12.97 -26.90
CA LEU A 419 -1.37 -11.91 -27.46
C LEU A 419 -1.98 -11.36 -28.74
N ASN A 420 -2.02 -10.04 -28.84
CA ASN A 420 -2.50 -9.32 -30.01
C ASN A 420 -1.57 -8.14 -30.29
N PRO A 421 -0.89 -8.09 -31.46
CA PRO A 421 0.00 -6.98 -31.83
C PRO A 421 -0.67 -5.60 -31.85
N GLU A 422 -1.99 -5.56 -32.06
CA GLU A 422 -2.75 -4.30 -32.07
C GLU A 422 -3.04 -3.77 -30.64
N ARG A 423 -2.89 -4.63 -29.64
CA ARG A 423 -3.09 -4.28 -28.23
C ARG A 423 -1.79 -4.55 -27.47
N VAL A 424 -1.03 -3.50 -27.22
CA VAL A 424 0.18 -3.59 -26.41
C VAL A 424 -0.21 -3.94 -24.97
N SER A 425 -0.05 -5.21 -24.60
CA SER A 425 -0.17 -5.69 -23.23
C SER A 425 0.89 -6.74 -22.97
N LEU A 426 1.50 -6.68 -21.80
CA LEU A 426 2.44 -7.71 -21.38
C LEU A 426 1.75 -9.07 -21.29
N PRO A 427 2.44 -10.17 -21.67
CA PRO A 427 1.89 -11.51 -21.53
C PRO A 427 1.73 -11.87 -20.05
N ASP A 428 0.62 -12.52 -19.73
CA ASP A 428 0.33 -13.04 -18.40
C ASP A 428 0.03 -14.54 -18.49
N ILE A 429 0.94 -15.36 -17.94
CA ILE A 429 0.81 -16.81 -17.93
C ILE A 429 0.54 -17.27 -16.50
N ASP A 430 -0.69 -17.64 -16.24
CA ASP A 430 -1.12 -18.24 -14.98
C ASP A 430 -0.66 -19.69 -14.86
N VAL A 431 0.07 -20.03 -13.80
CA VAL A 431 0.57 -21.38 -13.53
C VAL A 431 0.12 -21.87 -12.17
N ASP A 432 -0.52 -23.04 -12.15
CA ASP A 432 -0.94 -23.69 -10.92
C ASP A 432 0.10 -24.76 -10.52
N PHE A 433 0.67 -24.66 -9.32
CA PHE A 433 1.57 -25.65 -8.73
C PHE A 433 0.91 -26.35 -7.57
N ASP A 434 1.28 -27.61 -7.35
CA ASP A 434 1.00 -28.31 -6.13
C ASP A 434 1.45 -27.49 -4.91
N PRO A 435 0.57 -27.24 -3.92
CA PRO A 435 0.90 -26.45 -2.74
C PRO A 435 2.16 -26.94 -2.00
N ASP A 436 2.36 -28.25 -1.91
CA ASP A 436 3.50 -28.84 -1.19
C ASP A 436 4.83 -28.62 -1.96
N GLY A 437 4.77 -28.53 -3.30
CA GLY A 437 5.92 -28.32 -4.16
C GLY A 437 6.22 -26.87 -4.53
N ARG A 438 5.26 -25.95 -4.33
CA ARG A 438 5.35 -24.54 -4.79
C ARG A 438 6.58 -23.82 -4.20
N GLY A 439 6.89 -24.03 -2.91
CA GLY A 439 8.05 -23.41 -2.27
C GLY A 439 9.37 -23.77 -2.97
N ARG A 440 9.54 -25.02 -3.37
CA ARG A 440 10.74 -25.50 -4.11
C ARG A 440 10.89 -24.83 -5.46
N VAL A 441 9.80 -24.55 -6.17
CA VAL A 441 9.81 -23.82 -7.44
C VAL A 441 10.24 -22.38 -7.24
N LEU A 442 9.71 -21.69 -6.20
CA LEU A 442 10.11 -20.33 -5.85
C LEU A 442 11.61 -20.26 -5.50
N ASP A 443 12.12 -21.22 -4.74
CA ASP A 443 13.55 -21.29 -4.42
C ASP A 443 14.39 -21.48 -5.70
N TYR A 444 14.00 -22.38 -6.59
CA TYR A 444 14.69 -22.58 -7.88
C TYR A 444 14.73 -21.30 -8.71
N VAL A 445 13.60 -20.60 -8.85
CA VAL A 445 13.52 -19.36 -9.62
C VAL A 445 14.40 -18.28 -8.98
N GLY A 446 14.33 -18.14 -7.65
CA GLY A 446 15.16 -17.19 -6.90
C GLY A 446 16.66 -17.48 -7.02
N ASP A 447 17.06 -18.74 -6.94
CA ASP A 447 18.48 -19.13 -7.05
C ASP A 447 19.01 -18.98 -8.48
N LYS A 448 18.18 -19.23 -9.50
CA LYS A 448 18.59 -19.17 -10.90
C LYS A 448 18.58 -17.75 -11.47
N TYR A 449 17.54 -16.98 -11.20
CA TYR A 449 17.33 -15.66 -11.81
C TYR A 449 17.70 -14.48 -10.90
N GLY A 450 18.03 -14.75 -9.65
CA GLY A 450 18.35 -13.75 -8.60
C GLY A 450 17.19 -13.53 -7.63
N ARG A 451 17.47 -13.67 -6.33
CA ARG A 451 16.47 -13.47 -5.28
C ARG A 451 15.99 -12.01 -5.19
N ASP A 452 16.79 -11.08 -5.68
CA ASP A 452 16.49 -9.66 -5.83
C ASP A 452 15.56 -9.35 -7.03
N LYS A 453 15.34 -10.33 -7.91
CA LYS A 453 14.50 -10.21 -9.11
C LYS A 453 13.20 -11.01 -9.03
N VAL A 454 13.01 -11.73 -7.92
CA VAL A 454 11.82 -12.57 -7.69
C VAL A 454 11.08 -12.06 -6.46
N ALA A 455 9.83 -11.64 -6.65
CA ALA A 455 9.00 -11.12 -5.58
C ALA A 455 7.58 -11.70 -5.64
N GLN A 456 6.95 -11.79 -4.49
CA GLN A 456 5.51 -12.03 -4.43
C GLN A 456 4.78 -10.70 -4.49
N CYS A 457 3.78 -10.59 -5.37
CA CYS A 457 2.91 -9.42 -5.42
C CYS A 457 2.06 -9.34 -4.16
N VAL A 458 2.00 -8.16 -3.56
CA VAL A 458 1.07 -7.88 -2.47
C VAL A 458 -0.33 -7.74 -3.05
N ILE A 459 -1.26 -8.53 -2.54
CA ILE A 459 -2.68 -8.44 -2.91
C ILE A 459 -3.43 -7.91 -1.70
N TYR A 460 -4.17 -6.83 -1.89
CA TYR A 460 -5.03 -6.27 -0.85
C TYR A 460 -6.43 -6.84 -1.01
N GLY A 461 -6.90 -7.57 0.01
CA GLY A 461 -8.32 -7.79 0.18
C GLY A 461 -9.03 -6.46 0.44
N THR A 462 -10.19 -6.24 -0.17
CA THR A 462 -11.03 -5.09 0.13
C THR A 462 -12.30 -5.53 0.83
N ILE A 463 -12.81 -4.69 1.73
CA ILE A 463 -14.09 -4.93 2.39
C ILE A 463 -15.20 -4.86 1.33
N LYS A 464 -15.79 -6.01 1.02
CA LYS A 464 -16.88 -6.14 0.04
C LYS A 464 -18.25 -5.98 0.72
N THR A 465 -19.31 -5.84 -0.07
CA THR A 465 -20.67 -5.55 0.37
C THR A 465 -21.12 -6.35 1.59
N LYS A 466 -21.04 -7.69 1.54
CA LYS A 466 -21.46 -8.54 2.67
C LYS A 466 -20.62 -8.31 3.91
N GLN A 467 -19.31 -8.17 3.74
CA GLN A 467 -18.41 -7.95 4.85
C GLN A 467 -18.63 -6.57 5.48
N ALA A 468 -18.76 -5.51 4.67
CA ALA A 468 -19.07 -4.17 5.15
C ALA A 468 -20.34 -4.15 6.01
N LEU A 469 -21.43 -4.75 5.55
CA LEU A 469 -22.69 -4.83 6.29
C LEU A 469 -22.56 -5.61 7.61
N LYS A 470 -21.82 -6.70 7.62
CA LYS A 470 -21.60 -7.50 8.84
C LYS A 470 -20.69 -6.80 9.84
N ASP A 471 -19.62 -6.19 9.36
CA ASP A 471 -18.70 -5.44 10.22
C ASP A 471 -19.41 -4.21 10.81
N SER A 472 -20.18 -3.45 10.01
CA SER A 472 -20.97 -2.33 10.52
C SER A 472 -21.97 -2.76 11.59
N ALA A 473 -22.72 -3.83 11.36
CA ALA A 473 -23.63 -4.36 12.39
C ALA A 473 -22.88 -4.72 13.69
N ARG A 474 -21.71 -5.37 13.57
CA ARG A 474 -20.90 -5.78 14.72
C ARG A 474 -20.35 -4.59 15.51
N ILE A 475 -19.72 -3.61 14.83
CA ILE A 475 -19.11 -2.45 15.50
C ILE A 475 -20.15 -1.54 16.15
N MET A 476 -21.38 -1.52 15.61
CA MET A 476 -22.52 -0.81 16.21
C MET A 476 -23.20 -1.59 17.35
N GLY A 477 -22.67 -2.74 17.75
CA GLY A 477 -23.16 -3.53 18.87
C GLY A 477 -24.42 -4.35 18.58
N TYR A 478 -24.82 -4.51 17.30
CA TYR A 478 -25.95 -5.38 16.95
C TYR A 478 -25.57 -6.86 17.04
N GLU A 479 -26.56 -7.68 17.33
CA GLU A 479 -26.44 -9.13 17.30
C GLU A 479 -26.05 -9.64 15.91
N PHE A 480 -25.31 -10.75 15.83
CA PHE A 480 -24.87 -11.39 14.58
C PHE A 480 -26.04 -11.61 13.59
N SER A 481 -27.22 -11.91 14.10
CA SER A 481 -28.46 -12.08 13.34
C SER A 481 -28.85 -10.88 12.49
N MET A 482 -28.52 -9.65 12.91
CA MET A 482 -28.77 -8.44 12.15
C MET A 482 -27.98 -8.44 10.84
N GLY A 483 -26.67 -8.67 10.89
CA GLY A 483 -25.83 -8.77 9.70
C GLY A 483 -26.28 -9.88 8.74
N GLU A 484 -26.68 -11.04 9.26
CA GLU A 484 -27.24 -12.14 8.46
C GLU A 484 -28.58 -11.74 7.80
N ARG A 485 -29.47 -11.07 8.52
CA ARG A 485 -30.75 -10.60 8.00
C ARG A 485 -30.55 -9.62 6.84
N ILE A 486 -29.68 -8.64 7.01
CA ILE A 486 -29.38 -7.62 5.99
C ILE A 486 -28.75 -8.27 4.76
N THR A 487 -27.77 -9.14 4.96
CA THR A 487 -27.07 -9.78 3.83
C THR A 487 -27.91 -10.80 3.06
N LYS A 488 -28.96 -11.37 3.67
CA LYS A 488 -29.93 -12.25 2.99
C LYS A 488 -30.83 -11.50 2.02
N ALA A 489 -31.09 -10.21 2.25
CA ALA A 489 -31.88 -9.36 1.33
C ALA A 489 -31.09 -8.92 0.08
N LEU A 490 -29.76 -9.18 0.04
CA LEU A 490 -28.95 -8.89 -1.13
C LEU A 490 -29.31 -9.84 -2.30
N PRO A 491 -29.25 -9.34 -3.55
CA PRO A 491 -29.42 -10.22 -4.69
C PRO A 491 -28.34 -11.29 -4.76
N PRO A 492 -28.62 -12.45 -5.41
CA PRO A 492 -27.64 -13.51 -5.57
C PRO A 492 -26.35 -13.01 -6.24
N ALA A 493 -25.22 -13.59 -5.85
CA ALA A 493 -23.96 -13.32 -6.51
C ALA A 493 -24.02 -13.75 -7.98
N GLN A 494 -23.39 -12.97 -8.85
CA GLN A 494 -23.27 -13.32 -10.28
C GLN A 494 -22.27 -14.46 -10.49
N THR A 495 -22.25 -15.00 -11.72
CA THR A 495 -21.26 -15.99 -12.15
C THR A 495 -19.84 -15.51 -11.83
N GLY A 496 -19.08 -16.35 -11.10
CA GLY A 496 -17.76 -15.99 -10.57
C GLY A 496 -17.79 -15.43 -9.14
N GLY A 497 -18.91 -15.53 -8.41
CA GLY A 497 -19.00 -15.20 -6.98
C GLY A 497 -19.00 -13.71 -6.66
N LYS A 498 -19.24 -12.84 -7.66
CA LYS A 498 -19.25 -11.37 -7.45
C LYS A 498 -20.58 -10.92 -6.84
N ASP A 499 -20.52 -10.43 -5.62
CA ASP A 499 -21.63 -9.74 -4.96
C ASP A 499 -21.95 -8.42 -5.69
N ILE A 500 -23.16 -7.88 -5.46
CA ILE A 500 -23.52 -6.56 -5.96
C ILE A 500 -22.65 -5.50 -5.24
N PRO A 501 -22.02 -4.55 -5.97
CA PRO A 501 -21.38 -3.40 -5.35
C PRO A 501 -22.38 -2.60 -4.52
N LEU A 502 -21.95 -2.11 -3.34
CA LEU A 502 -22.89 -1.46 -2.41
C LEU A 502 -23.50 -0.18 -2.99
N HIS A 503 -22.73 0.59 -3.79
CA HIS A 503 -23.23 1.77 -4.50
C HIS A 503 -24.28 1.43 -5.58
N ASP A 504 -24.15 0.28 -6.27
CA ASP A 504 -25.09 -0.14 -7.32
C ASP A 504 -26.49 -0.44 -6.78
N ILE A 505 -26.59 -0.71 -5.48
CA ILE A 505 -27.88 -0.94 -4.80
C ILE A 505 -28.76 0.32 -4.85
N PHE A 506 -28.13 1.50 -4.74
CA PHE A 506 -28.82 2.79 -4.62
C PHE A 506 -28.74 3.65 -5.88
N GLU A 507 -27.94 3.27 -6.89
CA GLU A 507 -27.74 4.02 -8.13
C GLU A 507 -28.73 3.57 -9.22
N PRO A 508 -29.75 4.38 -9.56
CA PRO A 508 -30.78 4.00 -10.54
C PRO A 508 -30.24 3.68 -11.94
N SER A 509 -29.09 4.24 -12.32
CA SER A 509 -28.42 4.01 -13.60
C SER A 509 -27.67 2.67 -13.66
N SER A 510 -27.45 2.02 -12.50
CA SER A 510 -26.77 0.72 -12.43
C SER A 510 -27.60 -0.39 -13.06
N LYS A 511 -26.93 -1.26 -13.83
CA LYS A 511 -27.55 -2.46 -14.43
C LYS A 511 -28.14 -3.41 -13.38
N ARG A 512 -27.64 -3.37 -12.15
CA ARG A 512 -28.08 -4.23 -11.05
C ARG A 512 -29.08 -3.58 -10.09
N TYR A 513 -29.46 -2.32 -10.31
CA TYR A 513 -30.39 -1.60 -9.45
C TYR A 513 -31.70 -2.36 -9.24
N ALA A 514 -32.28 -2.89 -10.32
CA ALA A 514 -33.55 -3.62 -10.24
C ALA A 514 -33.45 -4.90 -9.39
N GLU A 515 -32.29 -5.57 -9.39
CA GLU A 515 -32.09 -6.81 -8.63
C GLU A 515 -32.13 -6.58 -7.11
N ALA A 516 -31.76 -5.39 -6.63
CA ALA A 516 -31.62 -5.04 -5.22
C ALA A 516 -32.91 -4.42 -4.60
N ARG A 517 -34.07 -4.65 -5.19
CA ARG A 517 -35.33 -4.07 -4.72
C ARG A 517 -35.67 -4.49 -3.28
N GLU A 518 -35.57 -5.78 -2.97
CA GLU A 518 -35.85 -6.31 -1.61
C GLU A 518 -34.96 -5.66 -0.55
N PHE A 519 -33.68 -5.46 -0.87
CA PHE A 519 -32.75 -4.78 0.02
C PHE A 519 -33.17 -3.32 0.28
N ARG A 520 -33.54 -2.57 -0.77
CA ARG A 520 -34.00 -1.18 -0.61
C ARG A 520 -35.30 -1.07 0.20
N GLU A 521 -36.26 -1.98 -0.03
CA GLU A 521 -37.49 -2.04 0.75
C GLU A 521 -37.19 -2.28 2.26
N LEU A 522 -36.22 -3.15 2.55
CA LEU A 522 -35.76 -3.39 3.92
C LEU A 522 -35.05 -2.16 4.49
N TYR A 523 -34.18 -1.52 3.72
CA TYR A 523 -33.47 -0.28 4.11
C TYR A 523 -34.45 0.87 4.41
N ASP A 524 -35.49 1.05 3.60
CA ASP A 524 -36.47 2.11 3.76
C ASP A 524 -37.44 1.88 4.94
N SER A 525 -37.71 0.60 5.27
CA SER A 525 -38.71 0.23 6.29
C SER A 525 -38.12 0.04 7.69
N ASP A 526 -36.81 -0.17 7.82
CA ASP A 526 -36.18 -0.47 9.11
C ASP A 526 -35.04 0.53 9.43
N PRO A 527 -35.24 1.43 10.43
CA PRO A 527 -34.24 2.45 10.79
C PRO A 527 -32.88 1.86 11.22
N ASP A 528 -32.85 0.69 11.84
CA ASP A 528 -31.60 0.05 12.26
C ASP A 528 -30.85 -0.52 11.06
N VAL A 529 -31.56 -1.13 10.10
CA VAL A 529 -30.98 -1.57 8.83
C VAL A 529 -30.40 -0.38 8.06
N LYS A 530 -31.13 0.74 8.06
CA LYS A 530 -30.65 1.96 7.42
C LYS A 530 -29.33 2.44 8.04
N ARG A 531 -29.28 2.56 9.36
CA ARG A 531 -28.05 2.99 10.08
C ARG A 531 -26.85 2.07 9.79
N VAL A 532 -27.05 0.75 9.85
CA VAL A 532 -26.00 -0.24 9.55
C VAL A 532 -25.53 -0.13 8.10
N THR A 533 -26.45 0.10 7.15
CA THR A 533 -26.12 0.21 5.74
C THR A 533 -25.40 1.51 5.41
N ASP A 534 -25.82 2.63 6.00
CA ASP A 534 -25.17 3.92 5.82
C ASP A 534 -23.71 3.84 6.31
N GLU A 535 -23.47 3.23 7.47
CA GLU A 535 -22.10 2.98 7.98
C GLU A 535 -21.30 2.03 7.04
N ALA A 536 -21.94 0.98 6.54
CA ALA A 536 -21.30 0.04 5.61
C ALA A 536 -20.84 0.72 4.30
N CYS A 537 -21.55 1.75 3.83
CA CYS A 537 -21.16 2.51 2.63
C CYS A 537 -19.82 3.22 2.81
N LEU A 538 -19.50 3.65 4.03
CA LEU A 538 -18.26 4.33 4.37
C LEU A 538 -17.07 3.33 4.40
N LEU A 539 -17.32 2.13 4.92
CA LEU A 539 -16.32 1.04 5.02
C LEU A 539 -16.07 0.31 3.70
N TYR A 540 -17.02 0.37 2.77
CA TYR A 540 -16.97 -0.37 1.51
C TYR A 540 -15.77 0.04 0.66
N THR A 541 -15.07 -0.96 0.11
CA THR A 541 -13.82 -0.86 -0.67
C THR A 541 -12.56 -0.47 0.10
N SER A 542 -12.61 -0.25 1.41
CA SER A 542 -11.39 -0.06 2.20
C SER A 542 -10.56 -1.34 2.22
N PRO A 543 -9.21 -1.26 2.07
CA PRO A 543 -8.33 -2.41 2.22
C PRO A 543 -8.41 -3.01 3.62
N SER A 544 -8.31 -4.33 3.71
CA SER A 544 -8.35 -5.05 4.97
C SER A 544 -7.17 -6.02 5.06
N PRO A 545 -6.45 -6.09 6.18
CA PRO A 545 -5.36 -7.04 6.39
C PRO A 545 -5.86 -8.45 6.76
N ARG A 546 -7.16 -8.74 6.65
CA ARG A 546 -7.78 -9.97 7.16
C ARG A 546 -7.81 -11.14 6.17
N ASP A 547 -7.15 -11.06 5.03
CA ASP A 547 -7.05 -12.17 4.08
C ASP A 547 -5.77 -12.96 4.25
#